data_3e946f58359ac9ab6fc8f902d2327db2
#
_entry.id   3e946f58359ac9ab6fc8f902d2327db2
#
_cell.length_a   1.000
_cell.length_b   1.000
_cell.length_c   1.000
_cell.angle_alpha   90.00
_cell.angle_beta   90.00
_cell.angle_gamma   90.00
#
_symmetry.space_group_name_H-M   'P 1'
#
loop_
_entity.id
_entity.type
_entity.pdbx_description
1 polymer ?
#
loop_
_entity_poly.entity_id
_entity_poly.type
_entity_poly.pdbx_seq_one_letter_code
_entity_poly.pdbx_strand_id
1 'polypeptide(L)'
;LRTKTTEMYTWSRAANGTTTHKHGIEYGLDFGEIKPLHTSLNISGAWFHIKRKNENMPLNYINSSFDYVGVLPSGGGNLRDRFNSTFRLITHIPAIKMVFTTSVQVVWYESTQTIYEDENGNSRYYLKSYEDKDYLVVDPVGYYDKQGRYTAWSPADADDADKSRIMYRTQPYLYEKDVIKPWALLSFRFTKEIGRVAELSVIANNFTNTKKWHTNPHSLAKTQLYPDMYFGAELKLKL
;
A
#
# COMPACT_ATOMS: atom_id res chain seq x y z
N LEU A 1 -44.63 -9.65 26.65
CA LEU A 1 -43.93 -8.34 26.63
C LEU A 1 -43.01 -8.34 25.40
N ARG A 2 -43.37 -7.59 24.34
CA ARG A 2 -42.47 -7.35 23.21
C ARG A 2 -41.50 -6.26 23.65
N THR A 3 -40.23 -6.59 23.86
CA THR A 3 -39.17 -5.64 24.02
C THR A 3 -39.00 -4.93 22.66
N LYS A 4 -39.21 -3.62 22.61
CA LYS A 4 -38.83 -2.80 21.47
C LYS A 4 -37.31 -2.69 21.48
N THR A 5 -36.65 -3.38 20.57
CA THR A 5 -35.22 -3.16 20.26
C THR A 5 -35.13 -2.08 19.18
N THR A 6 -34.28 -1.08 19.38
CA THR A 6 -33.98 -0.10 18.35
C THR A 6 -33.03 -0.77 17.38
N GLU A 7 -33.47 -1.02 16.15
CA GLU A 7 -32.60 -1.54 15.08
C GLU A 7 -32.15 -0.39 14.18
N MET A 8 -30.86 -0.30 13.93
CA MET A 8 -30.32 0.60 12.94
C MET A 8 -30.16 -0.11 11.61
N TYR A 9 -30.78 0.45 10.59
CA TYR A 9 -30.58 -0.01 9.21
C TYR A 9 -29.46 0.81 8.58
N THR A 10 -28.43 0.12 8.09
CA THR A 10 -27.36 0.74 7.31
C THR A 10 -27.64 0.55 5.82
N TRP A 11 -27.44 1.61 5.06
CA TRP A 11 -27.49 1.57 3.60
C TRP A 11 -26.25 2.24 3.02
N SER A 12 -25.80 1.80 1.84
CA SER A 12 -24.62 2.30 1.18
C SER A 12 -24.99 3.10 -0.07
N ARG A 13 -24.32 4.19 -0.29
CA ARG A 13 -24.40 4.98 -1.54
C ARG A 13 -22.98 5.28 -2.04
N ALA A 14 -22.83 5.41 -3.35
CA ALA A 14 -21.60 5.90 -3.93
C ALA A 14 -21.39 7.37 -3.54
N ALA A 15 -20.20 7.73 -3.08
CA ALA A 15 -19.82 9.08 -2.72
C ALA A 15 -18.32 9.29 -2.96
N ASN A 16 -17.93 10.54 -3.25
CA ASN A 16 -16.51 10.93 -3.33
C ASN A 16 -16.00 11.28 -1.94
N GLY A 17 -15.72 10.24 -1.15
CA GLY A 17 -15.35 10.41 0.25
C GLY A 17 -13.85 10.31 0.55
N THR A 18 -13.03 10.00 -0.47
CA THR A 18 -11.59 9.77 -0.28
C THR A 18 -10.79 10.76 -1.08
N THR A 19 -9.85 11.46 -0.42
CA THR A 19 -8.86 12.33 -1.05
C THR A 19 -7.52 11.62 -1.10
N THR A 20 -6.84 11.70 -2.25
CA THR A 20 -5.51 11.13 -2.43
C THR A 20 -4.54 12.20 -2.90
N HIS A 21 -3.53 12.47 -2.08
CA HIS A 21 -2.40 13.30 -2.42
C HIS A 21 -1.22 12.41 -2.81
N LYS A 22 -0.72 12.60 -4.02
CA LYS A 22 0.45 11.89 -4.52
C LYS A 22 1.48 12.89 -4.98
N HIS A 23 2.70 12.80 -4.48
CA HIS A 23 3.85 13.54 -4.97
C HIS A 23 5.06 12.63 -5.04
N GLY A 24 6.01 12.99 -5.88
CA GLY A 24 7.20 12.18 -6.09
C GLY A 24 8.12 12.78 -7.13
N ILE A 25 9.21 12.09 -7.33
CA ILE A 25 10.23 12.43 -8.32
C ILE A 25 10.47 11.19 -9.17
N GLU A 26 10.41 11.37 -10.48
CA GLU A 26 10.82 10.36 -11.46
C GLU A 26 12.10 10.80 -12.14
N TYR A 27 13.00 9.88 -12.42
CA TYR A 27 14.24 10.15 -13.11
C TYR A 27 14.54 9.10 -14.16
N GLY A 28 15.21 9.54 -15.23
CA GLY A 28 15.71 8.69 -16.29
C GLY A 28 17.05 9.22 -16.76
N LEU A 29 18.05 8.35 -16.82
CA LEU A 29 19.40 8.63 -17.28
C LEU A 29 19.73 7.66 -18.40
N ASP A 30 20.09 8.17 -19.55
CA ASP A 30 20.60 7.40 -20.68
C ASP A 30 22.07 7.76 -20.89
N PHE A 31 22.94 6.79 -20.64
CA PHE A 31 24.40 6.96 -20.81
C PHE A 31 24.85 6.68 -22.25
N GLY A 32 23.90 6.37 -23.15
CA GLY A 32 24.21 6.00 -24.53
C GLY A 32 25.02 4.72 -24.62
N GLU A 33 25.69 4.55 -25.79
CA GLU A 33 26.50 3.36 -26.07
C GLU A 33 27.95 3.56 -25.60
N ILE A 34 28.41 2.66 -24.75
CA ILE A 34 29.82 2.50 -24.41
C ILE A 34 30.47 1.71 -25.56
N LYS A 35 30.97 2.42 -26.55
CA LYS A 35 31.49 1.87 -27.83
C LYS A 35 32.38 0.64 -27.70
N PRO A 36 33.39 0.58 -26.81
CA PRO A 36 34.28 -0.57 -26.69
C PRO A 36 33.54 -1.88 -26.29
N LEU A 37 32.43 -1.73 -25.59
CA LEU A 37 31.64 -2.85 -25.07
C LEU A 37 30.36 -3.11 -25.91
N HIS A 38 30.06 -2.25 -26.86
CA HIS A 38 28.80 -2.25 -27.59
C HIS A 38 27.58 -2.34 -26.65
N THR A 39 27.65 -1.65 -25.50
CA THR A 39 26.67 -1.75 -24.43
C THR A 39 26.12 -0.39 -24.10
N SER A 40 24.80 -0.26 -24.09
CA SER A 40 24.09 0.92 -23.59
C SER A 40 23.60 0.69 -22.17
N LEU A 41 23.71 1.70 -21.32
CA LEU A 41 23.19 1.69 -19.96
C LEU A 41 22.09 2.74 -19.82
N ASN A 42 20.91 2.28 -19.40
CA ASN A 42 19.80 3.14 -19.03
C ASN A 42 19.45 2.91 -17.56
N ILE A 43 19.27 3.99 -16.80
CA ILE A 43 18.83 3.95 -15.41
C ILE A 43 17.56 4.77 -15.32
N SER A 44 16.53 4.20 -14.75
CA SER A 44 15.29 4.90 -14.45
C SER A 44 14.84 4.57 -13.04
N GLY A 45 14.06 5.45 -12.45
CA GLY A 45 13.52 5.18 -11.14
C GLY A 45 12.52 6.24 -10.72
N ALA A 46 11.91 6.00 -9.57
CA ALA A 46 10.92 6.89 -9.00
C ALA A 46 10.89 6.78 -7.48
N TRP A 47 10.66 7.91 -6.84
CA TRP A 47 10.23 7.98 -5.46
C TRP A 47 8.83 8.58 -5.41
N PHE A 48 7.93 7.94 -4.65
CA PHE A 48 6.56 8.38 -4.45
C PHE A 48 6.21 8.38 -2.97
N HIS A 49 5.54 9.45 -2.57
CA HIS A 49 4.80 9.55 -1.33
C HIS A 49 3.31 9.69 -1.64
N ILE A 50 2.51 8.80 -1.10
CA ILE A 50 1.07 8.77 -1.33
C ILE A 50 0.37 8.81 0.02
N LYS A 51 -0.43 9.85 0.24
CA LYS A 51 -1.33 9.99 1.38
C LYS A 51 -2.77 9.87 0.88
N ARG A 52 -3.45 8.84 1.33
CA ARG A 52 -4.88 8.65 1.09
C ARG A 52 -5.63 8.85 2.39
N LYS A 53 -6.69 9.64 2.37
CA LYS A 53 -7.47 9.99 3.56
C LYS A 53 -8.97 10.03 3.25
N ASN A 54 -9.76 9.50 4.16
CA ASN A 54 -11.21 9.54 4.11
C ASN A 54 -11.69 10.85 4.77
N GLU A 55 -11.85 11.91 3.98
CA GLU A 55 -12.19 13.24 4.50
C GLU A 55 -13.70 13.49 4.51
N ASN A 56 -14.38 13.00 3.49
CA ASN A 56 -15.82 13.24 3.28
C ASN A 56 -16.65 11.95 3.37
N MET A 57 -16.11 10.92 4.01
CA MET A 57 -16.87 9.70 4.23
C MET A 57 -18.00 9.96 5.21
N PRO A 58 -19.17 9.36 5.00
CA PRO A 58 -20.20 9.32 6.03
C PRO A 58 -19.57 8.78 7.32
N LEU A 59 -20.06 9.32 8.42
CA LEU A 59 -19.59 8.97 9.74
C LEU A 59 -19.67 7.46 9.95
N ASN A 60 -18.63 6.87 10.49
CA ASN A 60 -18.64 5.49 10.92
C ASN A 60 -19.43 5.40 12.23
N TYR A 61 -20.29 4.37 12.35
CA TYR A 61 -21.05 4.12 13.54
C TYR A 61 -20.46 2.95 14.31
N ILE A 62 -20.33 3.13 15.63
CA ILE A 62 -20.06 2.05 16.56
C ILE A 62 -21.36 1.76 17.33
N ASN A 63 -21.89 0.57 17.15
CA ASN A 63 -23.02 0.10 17.92
C ASN A 63 -22.49 -0.48 19.24
N SER A 64 -22.74 0.21 20.34
CA SER A 64 -22.69 -0.45 21.64
C SER A 64 -23.94 -1.31 21.71
N SER A 65 -23.81 -2.56 22.05
CA SER A 65 -24.91 -3.53 22.15
C SER A 65 -26.03 -3.12 23.14
N PHE A 66 -26.00 -1.90 23.70
CA PHE A 66 -26.91 -1.50 24.76
C PHE A 66 -27.74 -0.27 24.41
N ASP A 67 -27.24 0.93 24.63
CA ASP A 67 -28.09 2.11 24.71
C ASP A 67 -27.70 3.21 23.74
N TYR A 68 -26.49 3.16 23.20
CA TYR A 68 -25.92 4.25 22.42
C TYR A 68 -25.30 3.76 21.11
N VAL A 69 -25.38 4.60 20.10
CA VAL A 69 -24.66 4.43 18.83
C VAL A 69 -23.69 5.58 18.65
N GLY A 70 -22.41 5.32 18.76
CA GLY A 70 -21.36 6.31 18.59
C GLY A 70 -21.17 6.70 17.14
N VAL A 71 -20.90 7.97 16.91
CA VAL A 71 -20.60 8.54 15.61
C VAL A 71 -19.13 8.91 15.61
N LEU A 72 -18.29 8.20 14.83
CA LEU A 72 -16.87 8.45 14.75
C LEU A 72 -16.56 9.54 13.72
N PRO A 73 -15.54 10.36 13.96
CA PRO A 73 -15.08 11.32 12.97
C PRO A 73 -14.53 10.62 11.71
N SER A 74 -14.54 11.30 10.58
CA SER A 74 -13.77 10.88 9.41
C SER A 74 -12.27 11.10 9.65
N GLY A 75 -11.41 10.55 8.79
CA GLY A 75 -9.97 10.80 8.88
C GLY A 75 -9.08 9.58 8.80
N GLY A 76 -9.69 8.38 8.74
CA GLY A 76 -8.95 7.14 8.50
C GLY A 76 -8.33 7.13 7.09
N GLY A 77 -7.14 6.56 6.98
CA GLY A 77 -6.44 6.50 5.71
C GLY A 77 -5.16 5.70 5.76
N ASN A 78 -4.31 5.87 4.75
CA ASN A 78 -3.00 5.26 4.72
C ASN A 78 -1.96 6.17 4.07
N LEU A 79 -0.72 5.99 4.52
CA LEU A 79 0.49 6.51 3.91
C LEU A 79 1.21 5.37 3.17
N ARG A 80 1.79 5.67 2.02
CA ARG A 80 2.66 4.76 1.31
C ARG A 80 3.84 5.52 0.74
N ASP A 81 5.04 5.04 1.03
CA ASP A 81 6.28 5.50 0.43
C ASP A 81 6.89 4.39 -0.40
N ARG A 82 7.44 4.73 -1.56
CA ARG A 82 8.19 3.77 -2.38
C ARG A 82 9.30 4.47 -3.13
N PHE A 83 10.50 3.88 -3.08
CA PHE A 83 11.64 4.27 -3.90
C PHE A 83 12.17 3.05 -4.65
N ASN A 84 12.20 3.13 -5.97
CA ASN A 84 12.68 2.06 -6.84
C ASN A 84 13.54 2.59 -7.98
N SER A 85 14.39 1.70 -8.51
CA SER A 85 15.23 1.95 -9.70
C SER A 85 15.22 0.73 -10.61
N THR A 86 15.39 0.99 -11.89
CA THR A 86 15.62 -0.04 -12.90
C THR A 86 16.90 0.29 -13.65
N PHE A 87 17.83 -0.65 -13.65
CA PHE A 87 19.07 -0.61 -14.42
C PHE A 87 18.89 -1.52 -15.62
N ARG A 88 19.08 -0.98 -16.83
CA ARG A 88 18.94 -1.74 -18.06
C ARG A 88 20.21 -1.63 -18.87
N LEU A 89 20.86 -2.77 -19.10
CA LEU A 89 22.02 -2.88 -19.98
C LEU A 89 21.57 -3.59 -21.26
N ILE A 90 21.94 -3.00 -22.41
CA ILE A 90 21.66 -3.56 -23.72
C ILE A 90 23.02 -3.71 -24.43
N THR A 91 23.47 -4.95 -24.57
CA THR A 91 24.74 -5.29 -25.21
C THR A 91 24.47 -5.89 -26.59
N HIS A 92 25.04 -5.25 -27.59
CA HIS A 92 25.02 -5.75 -28.96
C HIS A 92 26.30 -6.54 -29.22
N ILE A 93 26.17 -7.73 -29.80
CA ILE A 93 27.28 -8.58 -30.23
C ILE A 93 27.18 -8.77 -31.74
N PRO A 94 27.72 -7.81 -32.54
CA PRO A 94 27.52 -7.79 -33.99
C PRO A 94 28.07 -9.03 -34.69
N ALA A 95 29.20 -9.53 -34.21
CA ALA A 95 29.89 -10.71 -34.81
C ALA A 95 28.98 -11.95 -34.95
N ILE A 96 28.05 -12.09 -34.05
CA ILE A 96 27.11 -13.22 -33.99
C ILE A 96 25.65 -12.76 -34.12
N LYS A 97 25.39 -11.50 -34.47
CA LYS A 97 24.06 -10.90 -34.60
C LYS A 97 23.14 -11.18 -33.41
N MET A 98 23.63 -10.80 -32.24
CA MET A 98 22.93 -11.04 -30.97
C MET A 98 22.80 -9.77 -30.16
N VAL A 99 21.67 -9.67 -29.45
CA VAL A 99 21.42 -8.61 -28.47
C VAL A 99 21.11 -9.27 -27.13
N PHE A 100 21.84 -8.86 -26.14
CA PHE A 100 21.64 -9.28 -24.75
C PHE A 100 21.14 -8.11 -23.93
N THR A 101 19.97 -8.22 -23.34
CA THR A 101 19.39 -7.21 -22.46
C THR A 101 19.32 -7.76 -21.05
N THR A 102 20.01 -7.09 -20.14
CA THR A 102 19.92 -7.37 -18.69
C THR A 102 19.12 -6.25 -18.02
N SER A 103 18.19 -6.62 -17.16
CA SER A 103 17.42 -5.67 -16.37
C SER A 103 17.49 -6.04 -14.91
N VAL A 104 17.92 -5.08 -14.08
CA VAL A 104 17.92 -5.20 -12.61
C VAL A 104 16.92 -4.19 -12.07
N GLN A 105 15.83 -4.69 -11.52
CA GLN A 105 14.84 -3.87 -10.82
C GLN A 105 15.13 -3.93 -9.33
N VAL A 106 15.29 -2.77 -8.70
CA VAL A 106 15.58 -2.65 -7.28
C VAL A 106 14.48 -1.83 -6.62
N VAL A 107 13.90 -2.34 -5.55
CA VAL A 107 13.12 -1.56 -4.61
C VAL A 107 14.00 -1.29 -3.40
N TRP A 108 14.40 -0.03 -3.25
CA TRP A 108 15.29 0.41 -2.18
C TRP A 108 14.54 0.59 -0.87
N TYR A 109 13.31 1.05 -0.98
CA TYR A 109 12.46 1.33 0.15
C TYR A 109 10.99 1.20 -0.24
N GLU A 110 10.21 0.55 0.58
CA GLU A 110 8.75 0.55 0.50
C GLU A 110 8.19 0.48 1.92
N SER A 111 7.21 1.33 2.21
CA SER A 111 6.51 1.29 3.48
C SER A 111 5.04 1.61 3.32
N THR A 112 4.24 1.06 4.23
CA THR A 112 2.84 1.40 4.39
C THR A 112 2.54 1.68 5.87
N GLN A 113 1.62 2.60 6.12
CA GLN A 113 1.19 2.94 7.46
C GLN A 113 -0.29 3.32 7.46
N THR A 114 -1.06 2.77 8.38
CA THR A 114 -2.42 3.22 8.65
C THR A 114 -2.36 4.53 9.42
N ILE A 115 -3.22 5.49 9.06
CA ILE A 115 -3.34 6.78 9.74
C ILE A 115 -4.79 7.05 10.11
N TYR A 116 -4.99 7.88 11.13
CA TYR A 116 -6.28 8.43 11.49
C TYR A 116 -6.04 9.87 11.98
N GLU A 117 -6.38 10.85 11.15
CA GLU A 117 -5.97 12.23 11.33
C GLU A 117 -7.16 13.20 11.20
N ASP A 118 -7.05 14.33 11.87
CA ASP A 118 -7.98 15.46 11.69
C ASP A 118 -7.70 16.22 10.38
N GLU A 119 -8.42 17.31 10.15
CA GLU A 119 -8.27 18.18 8.97
C GLU A 119 -6.89 18.87 8.94
N ASN A 120 -6.28 19.08 10.09
CA ASN A 120 -4.98 19.72 10.24
C ASN A 120 -3.81 18.69 10.15
N GLY A 121 -4.11 17.41 10.04
CA GLY A 121 -3.12 16.34 9.99
C GLY A 121 -2.64 15.86 11.36
N ASN A 122 -3.29 16.27 12.45
CA ASN A 122 -2.98 15.76 13.78
C ASN A 122 -3.64 14.40 13.98
N SER A 123 -2.97 13.53 14.73
CA SER A 123 -3.53 12.24 15.10
C SER A 123 -4.84 12.41 15.90
N ARG A 124 -5.88 11.70 15.48
CA ARG A 124 -7.14 11.63 16.21
C ARG A 124 -7.16 10.55 17.29
N TYR A 125 -6.16 9.69 17.33
CA TYR A 125 -6.06 8.68 18.37
C TYR A 125 -5.08 9.09 19.48
N TYR A 126 -5.33 8.59 20.67
CA TYR A 126 -4.45 8.70 21.82
C TYR A 126 -4.31 7.34 22.51
N LEU A 127 -3.23 7.16 23.26
CA LEU A 127 -2.96 5.93 24.00
C LEU A 127 -3.77 5.94 25.31
N LYS A 128 -4.50 4.85 25.58
CA LYS A 128 -5.21 4.62 26.82
C LYS A 128 -5.07 3.17 27.24
N SER A 129 -4.73 2.94 28.52
CA SER A 129 -4.58 1.60 29.08
C SER A 129 -5.91 1.14 29.69
N TYR A 130 -6.27 -0.11 29.42
CA TYR A 130 -7.41 -0.81 30.00
C TYR A 130 -6.94 -2.19 30.46
N GLU A 131 -7.14 -2.53 31.71
CA GLU A 131 -6.79 -3.86 32.25
C GLU A 131 -5.37 -4.32 31.87
N ASP A 132 -4.40 -3.47 32.09
CA ASP A 132 -2.96 -3.70 31.78
C ASP A 132 -2.62 -3.89 30.28
N LYS A 133 -3.52 -3.45 29.39
CA LYS A 133 -3.28 -3.42 27.94
C LYS A 133 -3.47 -2.02 27.39
N ASP A 134 -2.54 -1.65 26.52
CA ASP A 134 -2.57 -0.38 25.83
C ASP A 134 -3.37 -0.46 24.53
N TYR A 135 -4.23 0.53 24.32
CA TYR A 135 -5.03 0.70 23.14
C TYR A 135 -4.84 2.11 22.56
N LEU A 136 -4.91 2.20 21.24
CA LEU A 136 -5.19 3.47 20.58
C LEU A 136 -6.69 3.69 20.58
N VAL A 137 -7.10 4.86 21.07
CA VAL A 137 -8.50 5.20 21.25
C VAL A 137 -8.84 6.44 20.42
N VAL A 138 -10.01 6.43 19.80
CA VAL A 138 -10.60 7.58 19.12
C VAL A 138 -11.95 7.88 19.73
N ASP A 139 -12.14 9.11 20.15
CA ASP A 139 -13.41 9.58 20.68
C ASP A 139 -14.43 9.76 19.56
N PRO A 140 -15.70 9.41 19.81
CA PRO A 140 -16.79 9.80 18.93
C PRO A 140 -16.91 11.31 18.81
N VAL A 141 -17.52 11.81 17.76
CA VAL A 141 -17.97 13.21 17.66
C VAL A 141 -19.28 13.42 18.41
N GLY A 142 -20.00 12.34 18.66
CA GLY A 142 -21.26 12.31 19.38
C GLY A 142 -21.90 10.93 19.31
N TYR A 143 -23.10 10.82 19.81
CA TYR A 143 -23.85 9.55 19.84
C TYR A 143 -25.36 9.78 19.73
N TYR A 144 -26.05 8.73 19.31
CA TYR A 144 -27.51 8.64 19.35
C TYR A 144 -27.94 7.74 20.50
N ASP A 145 -28.99 8.14 21.24
CA ASP A 145 -29.64 7.31 22.24
C ASP A 145 -30.70 6.37 21.63
N LYS A 146 -31.35 5.55 22.46
CA LYS A 146 -32.46 4.65 22.04
C LYS A 146 -33.63 5.37 21.41
N GLN A 147 -33.80 6.65 21.66
CA GLN A 147 -34.87 7.46 21.10
C GLN A 147 -34.43 8.15 19.80
N GLY A 148 -33.20 7.93 19.35
CA GLY A 148 -32.63 8.55 18.17
C GLY A 148 -32.23 10.02 18.36
N ARG A 149 -32.09 10.48 19.60
CA ARG A 149 -31.64 11.85 19.89
C ARG A 149 -30.13 11.91 19.84
N TYR A 150 -29.60 12.86 19.09
CA TYR A 150 -28.16 13.10 19.01
C TYR A 150 -27.66 13.96 20.18
N THR A 151 -26.53 13.55 20.74
CA THR A 151 -25.79 14.30 21.74
C THR A 151 -24.31 14.40 21.31
N ALA A 152 -23.73 15.60 21.36
CA ALA A 152 -22.32 15.77 21.10
C ALA A 152 -21.47 15.13 22.20
N TRP A 153 -20.33 14.55 21.80
CA TRP A 153 -19.41 13.93 22.74
C TRP A 153 -18.79 14.97 23.69
N SER A 154 -18.72 14.60 24.96
CA SER A 154 -18.03 15.36 25.99
C SER A 154 -16.87 14.52 26.55
N PRO A 155 -15.73 15.12 26.97
CA PRO A 155 -14.65 14.38 27.62
C PRO A 155 -15.11 13.57 28.86
N ALA A 156 -16.13 14.03 29.57
CA ALA A 156 -16.71 13.33 30.70
C ALA A 156 -17.43 12.03 30.30
N ASP A 157 -17.87 11.90 29.05
CA ASP A 157 -18.52 10.68 28.54
C ASP A 157 -17.51 9.51 28.43
N ALA A 158 -16.22 9.80 28.35
CA ALA A 158 -15.16 8.79 28.29
C ALA A 158 -15.01 7.99 29.59
N ASP A 159 -15.48 8.54 30.71
CA ASP A 159 -15.45 7.90 32.03
C ASP A 159 -16.79 7.23 32.39
N ASP A 160 -17.82 7.42 31.57
CA ASP A 160 -19.11 6.74 31.72
C ASP A 160 -18.99 5.27 31.25
N ALA A 161 -19.45 4.33 32.07
CA ALA A 161 -19.30 2.89 31.81
C ALA A 161 -19.96 2.40 30.51
N ASP A 162 -21.08 3.01 30.13
CA ASP A 162 -21.82 2.62 28.93
C ASP A 162 -21.37 3.40 27.70
N LYS A 163 -21.14 4.69 27.82
CA LYS A 163 -20.69 5.53 26.72
C LYS A 163 -19.24 5.26 26.31
N SER A 164 -18.36 4.91 27.25
CA SER A 164 -16.99 4.53 26.93
C SER A 164 -16.90 3.34 25.95
N ARG A 165 -17.95 2.54 25.82
CA ARG A 165 -18.02 1.40 24.90
C ARG A 165 -18.20 1.80 23.43
N ILE A 166 -18.66 3.02 23.17
CA ILE A 166 -18.76 3.56 21.81
C ILE A 166 -17.51 4.29 21.34
N MET A 167 -16.47 4.36 22.16
CA MET A 167 -15.16 4.81 21.73
C MET A 167 -14.53 3.75 20.83
N TYR A 168 -13.93 4.16 19.71
CA TYR A 168 -13.19 3.22 18.86
C TYR A 168 -11.88 2.84 19.56
N ARG A 169 -11.65 1.55 19.73
CA ARG A 169 -10.44 1.01 20.34
C ARG A 169 -9.75 0.08 19.36
N THR A 170 -8.44 0.24 19.24
CA THR A 170 -7.64 -0.59 18.35
C THR A 170 -6.26 -0.86 18.96
N GLN A 171 -5.58 -1.87 18.45
CA GLN A 171 -4.25 -2.22 18.93
C GLN A 171 -3.20 -1.25 18.33
N PRO A 172 -2.22 -0.78 19.11
CA PRO A 172 -1.18 0.14 18.64
C PRO A 172 -0.42 -0.37 17.42
N TYR A 173 -0.10 -1.66 17.37
CA TYR A 173 0.67 -2.26 16.28
C TYR A 173 0.00 -2.13 14.90
N LEU A 174 -1.32 -1.95 14.83
CA LEU A 174 -2.04 -1.75 13.57
C LEU A 174 -1.75 -0.40 12.90
N TYR A 175 -1.21 0.54 13.65
CA TYR A 175 -0.81 1.88 13.19
C TYR A 175 0.71 2.04 13.08
N GLU A 176 1.46 0.99 13.40
CA GLU A 176 2.89 0.97 13.18
C GLU A 176 3.21 0.97 11.68
N LYS A 177 4.37 1.53 11.36
CA LYS A 177 4.85 1.58 9.98
C LYS A 177 5.36 0.21 9.56
N ASP A 178 4.74 -0.38 8.55
CA ASP A 178 5.21 -1.60 7.92
C ASP A 178 6.26 -1.26 6.86
N VAL A 179 7.48 -1.77 7.03
CA VAL A 179 8.62 -1.49 6.15
C VAL A 179 9.09 -2.76 5.47
N ILE A 180 9.05 -2.76 4.15
CA ILE A 180 9.59 -3.84 3.33
C ILE A 180 11.08 -3.61 3.12
N LYS A 181 11.91 -4.58 3.51
CA LYS A 181 13.36 -4.54 3.34
C LYS A 181 13.74 -4.49 1.85
N PRO A 182 14.82 -3.80 1.47
CA PRO A 182 15.26 -3.69 0.08
C PRO A 182 15.41 -5.05 -0.62
N TRP A 183 15.20 -5.05 -1.94
CA TRP A 183 15.25 -6.22 -2.77
C TRP A 183 15.52 -5.90 -4.23
N ALA A 184 16.01 -6.90 -4.96
CA ALA A 184 16.29 -6.77 -6.37
C ALA A 184 15.79 -7.98 -7.15
N LEU A 185 15.45 -7.75 -8.41
CA LEU A 185 14.99 -8.73 -9.37
C LEU A 185 15.86 -8.63 -10.62
N LEU A 186 16.50 -9.73 -10.99
CA LEU A 186 17.34 -9.83 -12.16
C LEU A 186 16.59 -10.56 -13.28
N SER A 187 16.52 -9.93 -14.44
CA SER A 187 15.90 -10.50 -15.64
C SER A 187 16.81 -10.28 -16.83
N PHE A 188 16.75 -11.19 -17.80
CA PHE A 188 17.45 -10.98 -19.05
C PHE A 188 16.62 -11.45 -20.24
N ARG A 189 16.91 -10.84 -21.38
CA ARG A 189 16.42 -11.22 -22.69
C ARG A 189 17.61 -11.36 -23.62
N PHE A 190 17.62 -12.45 -24.32
CA PHE A 190 18.61 -12.78 -25.29
C PHE A 190 17.95 -12.91 -26.66
N THR A 191 18.32 -12.12 -27.65
CA THR A 191 17.74 -12.10 -28.98
C THR A 191 18.79 -12.43 -30.02
N LYS A 192 18.52 -13.41 -30.84
CA LYS A 192 19.35 -13.85 -31.97
C LYS A 192 18.64 -13.56 -33.27
N GLU A 193 19.27 -12.82 -34.16
CA GLU A 193 18.82 -12.72 -35.58
C GLU A 193 19.19 -13.97 -36.36
N ILE A 194 18.24 -14.55 -37.04
CA ILE A 194 18.36 -15.74 -37.91
C ILE A 194 18.19 -15.28 -39.35
N GLY A 195 19.32 -15.07 -40.02
CA GLY A 195 19.31 -14.53 -41.40
C GLY A 195 18.65 -13.14 -41.47
N ARG A 196 17.80 -12.93 -42.46
CA ARG A 196 16.98 -11.71 -42.61
C ARG A 196 15.50 -11.96 -42.34
N VAL A 197 15.15 -13.18 -41.98
CA VAL A 197 13.75 -13.66 -41.99
C VAL A 197 13.17 -13.88 -40.60
N ALA A 198 14.01 -14.04 -39.58
CA ALA A 198 13.50 -14.33 -38.23
C ALA A 198 14.38 -13.77 -37.13
N GLU A 199 13.77 -13.59 -35.95
CA GLU A 199 14.42 -13.30 -34.68
C GLU A 199 13.92 -14.30 -33.61
N LEU A 200 14.84 -14.93 -32.89
CA LEU A 200 14.52 -15.79 -31.76
C LEU A 200 14.96 -15.08 -30.50
N SER A 201 14.03 -14.90 -29.56
CA SER A 201 14.32 -14.36 -28.24
C SER A 201 14.07 -15.42 -27.17
N VAL A 202 14.97 -15.47 -26.18
CA VAL A 202 14.79 -16.22 -24.94
C VAL A 202 14.72 -15.21 -23.80
N ILE A 203 13.78 -15.37 -22.92
CA ILE A 203 13.49 -14.45 -21.81
C ILE A 203 13.58 -15.25 -20.51
N ALA A 204 14.26 -14.68 -19.52
CA ALA A 204 14.27 -15.19 -18.17
C ALA A 204 13.96 -14.06 -17.20
N ASN A 205 12.85 -14.15 -16.51
CA ASN A 205 12.45 -13.23 -15.45
C ASN A 205 12.75 -13.86 -14.10
N ASN A 206 13.19 -13.01 -13.15
CA ASN A 206 13.64 -13.45 -11.84
C ASN A 206 14.63 -14.61 -11.93
N PHE A 207 15.64 -14.47 -12.80
CA PHE A 207 16.63 -15.50 -13.07
C PHE A 207 17.36 -16.02 -11.84
N THR A 208 17.55 -15.15 -10.85
CA THR A 208 18.16 -15.50 -9.56
C THR A 208 17.21 -16.28 -8.65
N ASN A 209 15.95 -16.48 -9.09
CA ASN A 209 14.89 -17.12 -8.31
C ASN A 209 14.78 -16.48 -6.90
N THR A 210 14.87 -15.16 -6.87
CA THR A 210 14.77 -14.42 -5.63
C THR A 210 13.38 -14.58 -5.06
N LYS A 211 13.27 -15.25 -3.91
CA LYS A 211 12.02 -15.44 -3.15
C LYS A 211 12.08 -14.59 -1.90
N LYS A 212 11.65 -13.34 -2.02
CA LYS A 212 11.58 -12.45 -0.86
C LYS A 212 10.23 -12.63 -0.18
N TRP A 213 10.27 -13.08 1.05
CA TRP A 213 9.13 -13.13 1.94
C TRP A 213 9.09 -11.88 2.81
N HIS A 214 7.92 -11.30 2.92
CA HIS A 214 7.61 -10.24 3.86
C HIS A 214 6.59 -10.76 4.86
N THR A 215 6.84 -10.51 6.14
CA THR A 215 5.86 -10.79 7.20
C THR A 215 5.24 -9.46 7.58
N ASN A 216 3.95 -9.32 7.33
CA ASN A 216 3.22 -8.13 7.74
C ASN A 216 3.16 -8.07 9.27
N PRO A 217 3.63 -6.99 9.92
CA PRO A 217 3.66 -6.89 11.38
C PRO A 217 2.25 -6.85 12.00
N HIS A 218 1.23 -6.44 11.23
CA HIS A 218 -0.13 -6.28 11.71
C HIS A 218 -0.91 -7.59 11.72
N SER A 219 -0.72 -8.42 10.71
CA SER A 219 -1.48 -9.67 10.56
C SER A 219 -0.64 -10.93 10.76
N LEU A 220 0.69 -10.79 10.89
CA LEU A 220 1.66 -11.87 10.89
C LEU A 220 1.61 -12.76 9.63
N ALA A 221 0.84 -12.35 8.64
CA ALA A 221 0.76 -13.04 7.36
C ALA A 221 2.08 -12.92 6.59
N LYS A 222 2.52 -14.02 6.04
CA LYS A 222 3.69 -14.06 5.14
C LYS A 222 3.22 -13.97 3.71
N THR A 223 3.75 -12.99 2.98
CA THR A 223 3.45 -12.77 1.57
C THR A 223 4.74 -12.87 0.77
N GLN A 224 4.71 -13.61 -0.32
CA GLN A 224 5.81 -13.60 -1.29
C GLN A 224 5.65 -12.36 -2.17
N LEU A 225 6.68 -11.51 -2.22
CA LEU A 225 6.61 -10.22 -2.89
C LEU A 225 6.87 -10.29 -4.40
N TYR A 226 7.33 -11.42 -4.92
CA TYR A 226 7.74 -11.54 -6.33
C TYR A 226 7.15 -12.75 -7.02
N PRO A 227 7.00 -12.64 -8.37
CA PRO A 227 6.65 -13.77 -9.17
C PRO A 227 7.76 -14.83 -9.12
N ASP A 228 7.39 -16.06 -9.33
CA ASP A 228 8.34 -17.15 -9.51
C ASP A 228 9.24 -16.90 -10.72
N MET A 229 10.35 -17.61 -10.78
CA MET A 229 11.21 -17.61 -11.95
C MET A 229 10.43 -18.07 -13.18
N TYR A 230 10.52 -17.29 -14.25
CA TYR A 230 9.82 -17.56 -15.49
C TYR A 230 10.81 -17.56 -16.66
N PHE A 231 10.66 -18.57 -17.53
CA PHE A 231 11.35 -18.63 -18.82
C PHE A 231 10.34 -18.60 -19.97
N GLY A 232 10.68 -17.89 -21.02
CA GLY A 232 9.89 -17.80 -22.22
C GLY A 232 10.75 -17.78 -23.48
N ALA A 233 10.17 -18.17 -24.61
CA ALA A 233 10.76 -18.03 -25.92
C ALA A 233 9.77 -17.33 -26.87
N GLU A 234 10.29 -16.46 -27.75
CA GLU A 234 9.53 -15.72 -28.72
C GLU A 234 10.22 -15.88 -30.09
N LEU A 235 9.47 -16.28 -31.10
CA LEU A 235 9.90 -16.32 -32.51
C LEU A 235 9.15 -15.23 -33.28
N LYS A 236 9.90 -14.27 -33.85
CA LYS A 236 9.35 -13.22 -34.69
C LYS A 236 9.79 -13.48 -36.14
N LEU A 237 8.83 -13.62 -37.04
CA LEU A 237 9.07 -13.73 -38.47
C LEU A 237 9.00 -12.34 -39.12
N LYS A 238 9.96 -12.03 -39.99
CA LYS A 238 9.99 -10.81 -40.82
C LYS A 238 9.47 -11.21 -42.21
N LEU A 239 8.21 -10.89 -42.48
CA LEU A 239 7.54 -11.12 -43.76
C LEU A 239 7.82 -10.00 -44.73
#